data_9631b13166e7afdc82266731741afeaf
#
_entry.id   9631b13166e7afdc82266731741afeaf
#
_cell.length_a   1.000
_cell.length_b   1.000
_cell.length_c   1.000
_cell.angle_alpha   90.00
_cell.angle_beta   90.00
_cell.angle_gamma   90.00
#
_symmetry.space_group_name_H-M   'P 1'
#
loop_
_entity.id
_entity.type
_entity.pdbx_description
1 polymer ?
#
loop_
_entity_poly.entity_id
_entity_poly.type
_entity_poly.pdbx_seq_one_letter_code
_entity_poly.pdbx_strand_id
1 'polypeptide(L)'
;PYTTLFRSDKVIFYNRGEERVFPRSAGIIGREVKFCHPPKSVGTVLKILEEFRKGTKNESSFWINYKERLIYIRYFAVRDADKNYKGVIEMSQDITDIKKIEGEKRLLDWE
;
A
#
# COMPACT_ATOMS: atom_id res chain seq x y z
N PRO A 1 1.91 7.42 6.05
CA PRO A 1 1.87 6.33 5.07
C PRO A 1 2.07 6.84 3.64
N TYR A 2 2.66 6.01 2.83
CA TYR A 2 2.86 6.32 1.42
C TYR A 2 1.83 5.57 0.59
N THR A 3 1.24 6.25 -0.39
CA THR A 3 0.10 5.76 -1.14
C THR A 3 0.42 5.66 -2.63
N THR A 4 -0.03 4.59 -3.25
CA THR A 4 0.03 4.40 -4.69
C THR A 4 -1.36 3.97 -5.17
N LEU A 5 -1.84 4.57 -6.26
CA LEU A 5 -3.11 4.20 -6.89
C LEU A 5 -2.86 3.44 -8.18
N PHE A 6 -3.61 2.36 -8.36
CA PHE A 6 -3.55 1.54 -9.57
C PHE A 6 -4.91 1.52 -10.26
N ARG A 7 -4.89 1.50 -11.58
CA ARG A 7 -6.08 1.27 -12.42
C ARG A 7 -5.68 0.34 -13.55
N SER A 8 -6.52 -0.68 -13.83
CA SER A 8 -6.20 -1.69 -14.84
C SER A 8 -4.81 -2.30 -14.62
N ASP A 9 -4.47 -2.51 -13.34
CA ASP A 9 -3.19 -3.06 -12.88
C ASP A 9 -1.96 -2.22 -13.31
N LYS A 10 -2.16 -0.94 -13.52
CA LYS A 10 -1.09 0.03 -13.83
C LYS A 10 -1.12 1.19 -12.84
N VAL A 11 0.05 1.71 -12.53
CA VAL A 11 0.18 2.86 -11.61
C VAL A 11 -0.40 4.10 -12.27
N ILE A 12 -1.31 4.79 -11.58
CA ILE A 12 -1.86 6.06 -12.05
C ILE A 12 -1.52 7.24 -11.14
N PHE A 13 -1.09 6.95 -9.91
CA PHE A 13 -0.77 8.01 -8.93
C PHE A 13 0.08 7.45 -7.81
N TYR A 14 0.95 8.29 -7.24
CA TYR A 14 1.63 8.04 -5.97
C TYR A 14 1.86 9.39 -5.27
N ASN A 15 1.86 9.39 -3.93
CA ASN A 15 2.22 10.59 -3.21
C ASN A 15 3.74 10.70 -3.10
N ARG A 16 4.24 11.93 -3.08
CA ARG A 16 5.68 12.19 -2.99
C ARG A 16 6.19 11.99 -1.57
N GLY A 17 7.45 11.63 -1.46
CA GLY A 17 8.13 11.49 -0.18
C GLY A 17 9.54 10.98 -0.40
N GLU A 18 10.52 11.64 0.18
CA GLU A 18 11.93 11.25 0.05
C GLU A 18 12.24 9.97 0.81
N GLU A 19 11.48 9.72 1.88
CA GLU A 19 11.68 8.56 2.74
C GLU A 19 10.69 7.43 2.47
N ARG A 20 10.20 7.32 1.25
CA ARG A 20 9.30 6.21 0.91
C ARG A 20 9.98 4.88 1.14
N VAL A 21 9.25 3.92 1.73
CA VAL A 21 9.72 2.55 1.91
C VAL A 21 10.00 1.92 0.55
N PHE A 22 9.07 2.08 -0.39
CA PHE A 22 9.21 1.63 -1.77
C PHE A 22 9.28 2.86 -2.67
N PRO A 23 10.48 3.25 -3.14
CA PRO A 23 10.66 4.44 -3.95
C PRO A 23 9.76 4.46 -5.19
N ARG A 24 9.25 5.63 -5.50
CA ARG A 24 8.47 5.87 -6.71
C ARG A 24 9.01 7.12 -7.40
N SER A 25 8.99 7.13 -8.72
CA SER A 25 9.39 8.28 -9.54
C SER A 25 8.36 8.50 -10.64
N ALA A 26 8.41 9.66 -11.29
CA ALA A 26 7.46 10.00 -12.34
C ALA A 26 7.41 8.96 -13.47
N GLY A 27 8.52 8.29 -13.74
CA GLY A 27 8.60 7.24 -14.77
C GLY A 27 7.80 5.99 -14.47
N ILE A 28 7.30 5.81 -13.24
CA ILE A 28 6.51 4.64 -12.85
C ILE A 28 5.05 4.74 -13.29
N ILE A 29 4.56 5.94 -13.56
CA ILE A 29 3.18 6.14 -13.99
C ILE A 29 2.94 5.37 -15.29
N GLY A 30 1.87 4.56 -15.32
CA GLY A 30 1.54 3.68 -16.43
C GLY A 30 2.22 2.32 -16.40
N ARG A 31 3.17 2.11 -15.48
CA ARG A 31 3.86 0.82 -15.36
C ARG A 31 2.93 -0.22 -14.74
N GLU A 32 3.00 -1.45 -15.23
CA GLU A 32 2.21 -2.55 -14.67
C GLU A 32 2.67 -2.88 -13.24
N VAL A 33 1.71 -3.28 -12.39
CA VAL A 33 1.94 -3.65 -11.00
C VAL A 33 3.09 -4.64 -10.83
N LYS A 34 3.16 -5.66 -11.69
CA LYS A 34 4.21 -6.69 -11.59
C LYS A 34 5.63 -6.15 -11.71
N PHE A 35 5.82 -4.96 -12.32
CA PHE A 35 7.11 -4.31 -12.46
C PHE A 35 7.41 -3.31 -11.35
N CYS A 36 6.47 -3.10 -10.43
CA CYS A 36 6.59 -2.14 -9.34
C CYS A 36 6.88 -2.80 -8.00
N HIS A 37 6.95 -4.12 -7.95
CA HIS A 37 7.07 -4.88 -6.71
C HIS A 37 8.23 -5.87 -6.78
N PRO A 38 8.86 -6.18 -5.63
CA PRO A 38 9.89 -7.21 -5.57
C PRO A 38 9.31 -8.55 -6.04
N PRO A 39 10.11 -9.39 -6.73
CA PRO A 39 9.64 -10.69 -7.23
C PRO A 39 8.95 -11.56 -6.17
N LYS A 40 9.40 -11.50 -4.93
CA LYS A 40 8.80 -12.28 -3.82
C LYS A 40 7.37 -11.86 -3.50
N SER A 41 7.00 -10.63 -3.81
CA SER A 41 5.69 -10.05 -3.47
C SER A 41 4.70 -10.05 -4.63
N VAL A 42 5.18 -10.21 -5.87
CA VAL A 42 4.33 -10.08 -7.07
C VAL A 42 3.15 -11.03 -7.04
N GLY A 43 3.38 -12.32 -6.72
CA GLY A 43 2.30 -13.31 -6.68
C GLY A 43 1.20 -12.95 -5.69
N THR A 44 1.58 -12.48 -4.50
CA THR A 44 0.62 -12.07 -3.47
C THR A 44 -0.18 -10.86 -3.93
N VAL A 45 0.49 -9.85 -4.50
CA VAL A 45 -0.16 -8.64 -5.00
C VAL A 45 -1.16 -8.97 -6.11
N LEU A 46 -0.75 -9.78 -7.09
CA LEU A 46 -1.63 -10.16 -8.19
C LEU A 46 -2.86 -10.93 -7.72
N LYS A 47 -2.70 -11.79 -6.70
CA LYS A 47 -3.82 -12.51 -6.11
C LYS A 47 -4.81 -11.54 -5.43
N ILE A 48 -4.31 -10.55 -4.71
CA ILE A 48 -5.14 -9.53 -4.07
C ILE A 48 -5.96 -8.80 -5.13
N LEU A 49 -5.30 -8.35 -6.21
CA LEU A 49 -5.97 -7.63 -7.31
C LEU A 49 -7.05 -8.50 -7.97
N GLU A 50 -6.78 -9.79 -8.17
CA GLU A 50 -7.76 -10.72 -8.75
C GLU A 50 -9.00 -10.84 -7.87
N GLU A 51 -8.81 -11.02 -6.55
CA GLU A 51 -9.93 -11.15 -5.61
C GLU A 51 -10.74 -9.85 -5.54
N PHE A 52 -10.09 -8.69 -5.61
CA PHE A 52 -10.77 -7.40 -5.67
C PHE A 52 -11.60 -7.29 -6.95
N ARG A 53 -11.03 -7.71 -8.07
CA ARG A 53 -11.72 -7.66 -9.37
C ARG A 53 -12.95 -8.57 -9.41
N LYS A 54 -12.87 -9.74 -8.77
CA LYS A 54 -14.00 -10.67 -8.64
C LYS A 54 -15.07 -10.18 -7.68
N GLY A 55 -14.78 -9.20 -6.85
CA GLY A 55 -15.71 -8.69 -5.84
C GLY A 55 -15.77 -9.52 -4.57
N THR A 56 -14.88 -10.50 -4.39
CA THR A 56 -14.86 -11.38 -3.21
C THR A 56 -14.23 -10.71 -1.99
N LYS A 57 -13.35 -9.75 -2.20
CA LYS A 57 -12.64 -9.02 -1.14
C LYS A 57 -12.60 -7.53 -1.46
N ASN A 58 -12.54 -6.71 -0.41
CA ASN A 58 -12.45 -5.25 -0.54
C ASN A 58 -11.19 -4.67 0.08
N GLU A 59 -10.53 -5.41 0.95
CA GLU A 59 -9.29 -4.99 1.58
C GLU A 59 -8.42 -6.20 1.90
N SER A 60 -7.12 -5.96 2.00
CA SER A 60 -6.16 -6.96 2.41
C SER A 60 -4.96 -6.26 3.04
N SER A 61 -4.33 -6.91 3.99
CA SER A 61 -3.13 -6.39 4.62
C SER A 61 -2.14 -7.50 4.91
N PHE A 62 -0.87 -7.15 4.86
CA PHE A 62 0.19 -8.01 5.33
C PHE A 62 1.35 -7.12 5.79
N TRP A 63 2.31 -7.73 6.46
CA TRP A 63 3.48 -7.01 6.97
C TRP A 63 4.72 -7.84 6.73
N ILE A 64 5.83 -7.16 6.47
CA ILE A 64 7.10 -7.79 6.14
C ILE A 64 8.25 -7.13 6.90
N ASN A 65 9.32 -7.89 7.10
CA ASN A 65 10.58 -7.32 7.52
C ASN A 65 11.37 -6.93 6.26
N TYR A 66 11.72 -5.67 6.17
CA TYR A 66 12.45 -5.13 5.04
C TYR A 66 13.52 -4.17 5.54
N LYS A 67 14.79 -4.47 5.26
CA LYS A 67 15.94 -3.68 5.73
C LYS A 67 15.90 -3.41 7.23
N GLU A 68 15.59 -4.46 8.01
CA GLU A 68 15.49 -4.43 9.48
C GLU A 68 14.36 -3.54 10.02
N ARG A 69 13.39 -3.20 9.17
CA ARG A 69 12.22 -2.42 9.54
C ARG A 69 10.96 -3.26 9.32
N LEU A 70 9.96 -3.04 10.16
CA LEU A 70 8.66 -3.69 10.01
C LEU A 70 7.76 -2.80 9.17
N ILE A 71 7.38 -3.31 8.00
CA ILE A 71 6.57 -2.55 7.04
C ILE A 71 5.17 -3.13 7.00
N TYR A 72 4.18 -2.27 7.24
CA TYR A 72 2.76 -2.63 7.16
C TYR A 72 2.23 -2.19 5.80
N ILE A 73 1.68 -3.13 5.03
CA ILE A 73 1.20 -2.90 3.67
C ILE A 73 -0.28 -3.23 3.63
N ARG A 74 -1.07 -2.29 3.12
CA ARG A 74 -2.53 -2.45 3.02
C ARG A 74 -3.00 -2.13 1.62
N TYR A 75 -3.98 -2.90 1.16
CA TYR A 75 -4.61 -2.70 -0.15
C TYR A 75 -6.11 -2.53 0.04
N PHE A 76 -6.69 -1.58 -0.67
CA PHE A 76 -8.13 -1.30 -0.63
C PHE A 76 -8.65 -1.21 -2.07
N ALA A 77 -9.73 -1.95 -2.34
CA ALA A 77 -10.41 -1.84 -3.63
C ALA A 77 -11.14 -0.50 -3.70
N VAL A 78 -11.00 0.18 -4.83
CA VAL A 78 -11.77 1.40 -5.13
C VAL A 78 -12.94 0.99 -6.00
N ARG A 79 -14.16 1.29 -5.55
CA ARG A 79 -15.40 0.96 -6.26
C ARG A 79 -16.26 2.20 -6.41
N ASP A 80 -17.06 2.27 -7.47
CA ASP A 80 -18.02 3.35 -7.65
C ASP A 80 -19.30 3.10 -6.82
N ALA A 81 -20.28 3.98 -6.94
CA ALA A 81 -21.54 3.88 -6.21
C ALA A 81 -22.32 2.60 -6.55
N ASP A 82 -22.11 2.04 -7.74
CA ASP A 82 -22.74 0.78 -8.18
C ASP A 82 -21.89 -0.44 -7.84
N LYS A 83 -20.84 -0.25 -7.03
CA LYS A 83 -19.89 -1.29 -6.58
C LYS A 83 -19.03 -1.89 -7.69
N ASN A 84 -18.90 -1.19 -8.81
CA ASN A 84 -17.99 -1.61 -9.88
C ASN A 84 -16.54 -1.33 -9.49
N TYR A 85 -15.66 -2.31 -9.74
CA TYR A 85 -14.22 -2.16 -9.46
C TYR A 85 -13.61 -1.08 -10.37
N LYS A 86 -12.96 -0.10 -9.76
CA LYS A 86 -12.31 1.01 -10.49
C LYS A 86 -10.80 1.03 -10.33
N GLY A 87 -10.27 0.34 -9.35
CA GLY A 87 -8.85 0.33 -9.11
C GLY A 87 -8.53 -0.07 -7.69
N VAL A 88 -7.31 0.19 -7.27
CA VAL A 88 -6.82 -0.18 -5.94
C VAL A 88 -5.93 0.91 -5.36
N ILE A 89 -6.01 1.09 -4.05
CA ILE A 89 -5.10 1.92 -3.28
C ILE A 89 -4.15 0.98 -2.53
N GLU A 90 -2.86 1.20 -2.67
CA GLU A 90 -1.83 0.55 -1.86
C GLU A 90 -1.29 1.58 -0.87
N MET A 91 -1.23 1.22 0.40
CA MET A 91 -0.61 2.03 1.45
C MET A 91 0.50 1.24 2.11
N SER A 92 1.69 1.81 2.18
CA SER A 92 2.82 1.22 2.89
C SER A 92 3.30 2.15 4.00
N GLN A 93 3.64 1.58 5.14
CA GLN A 93 4.08 2.35 6.30
C GLN A 93 5.10 1.56 7.11
N ASP A 94 6.20 2.22 7.46
CA ASP A 94 7.15 1.68 8.42
C ASP A 94 6.56 1.86 9.81
N ILE A 95 6.22 0.78 10.47
CA ILE A 95 5.60 0.80 11.80
C ILE A 95 6.54 0.36 12.91
N THR A 96 7.83 0.25 12.64
CA THR A 96 8.81 -0.22 13.62
C THR A 96 8.72 0.55 14.93
N ASP A 97 8.75 1.87 14.85
CA ASP A 97 8.69 2.73 16.03
C ASP A 97 7.28 2.85 16.59
N ILE A 98 6.28 2.84 15.72
CA ILE A 98 4.86 2.88 16.12
C ILE A 98 4.52 1.64 16.97
N LYS A 99 5.04 0.48 16.61
CA LYS A 99 4.79 -0.76 17.35
C LYS A 99 5.29 -0.73 18.80
N LYS A 100 6.22 0.15 19.10
CA LYS A 100 6.79 0.30 20.44
C LYS A 100 5.92 1.16 21.37
N ILE A 101 4.90 1.81 20.83
CA ILE A 101 4.00 2.65 21.62
C ILE A 101 3.17 1.78 22.56
N GLU A 102 3.15 2.18 23.83
CA GLU A 102 2.40 1.48 24.86
C GLU A 102 1.62 2.48 25.71
N GLY A 103 0.53 2.02 26.32
CA GLY A 103 -0.26 2.84 27.23
C GLY A 103 -0.95 3.99 26.52
N GLU A 104 -0.99 5.12 27.20
CA GLU A 104 -1.71 6.30 26.75
C GLU A 104 -0.88 7.55 26.98
N LYS A 105 -0.91 8.47 26.01
CA LYS A 105 -0.26 9.76 26.11
C LYS A 105 -1.26 10.83 25.70
N ARG A 106 -1.77 11.60 26.67
CA ARG A 106 -2.75 12.66 26.44
C ARG A 106 -2.13 14.06 26.43
N LEU A 107 -0.94 14.22 27.02
CA LEU A 107 -0.26 15.50 27.11
C LEU A 107 0.90 15.57 26.13
N LEU A 108 1.15 16.76 25.62
CA LEU A 108 2.28 17.01 24.72
C LEU A 108 3.56 17.15 25.55
N ASP A 109 4.71 16.77 24.99
CA ASP A 109 6.00 16.81 25.69
C ASP A 109 6.42 18.21 26.10
N TRP A 110 5.91 19.23 25.40
CA TRP A 110 6.27 20.64 25.63
C TRP A 110 5.20 21.41 26.44
N GLU A 111 4.26 20.70 27.07
CA GLU A 111 3.22 21.28 27.97
C GLU A 111 3.55 21.13 29.44
#